data_7afa35539829cf0dd81b8bfb364aefff
#
_entry.id   7afa35539829cf0dd81b8bfb364aefff
#
_cell.length_a   1.000
_cell.length_b   1.000
_cell.length_c   1.000
_cell.angle_alpha   90.00
_cell.angle_beta   90.00
_cell.angle_gamma   90.00
#
_symmetry.space_group_name_H-M   'P 1'
#
loop_
_entity.id
_entity.type
_entity.pdbx_description
1 polymer ?
#
loop_
_entity_poly.entity_id
_entity_poly.type
_entity_poly.pdbx_seq_one_letter_code
_entity_poly.pdbx_strand_id
1 'polypeptide(L)'
;LIPGTPFHASAKIACAPPLAAREITCEAFVIRRGFDGTATVEIRWGDGLKRRILFIKGQASASDAPDAISVARKVDVNVVSLGNSERFDIPDALIFGG
;
A
#
# COMPACT_ATOMS: atom_id res chain seq x y z
N LEU A 1 -3.63 10.67 -14.47
CA LEU A 1 -4.60 9.79 -13.76
C LEU A 1 -4.95 8.58 -14.61
N ILE A 2 -5.25 7.48 -13.98
CA ILE A 2 -5.85 6.33 -14.63
C ILE A 2 -7.28 6.75 -15.00
N PRO A 3 -7.67 6.65 -16.29
CA PRO A 3 -8.99 7.14 -16.75
C PRO A 3 -10.14 6.59 -15.91
N GLY A 4 -11.06 7.49 -15.52
CA GLY A 4 -12.22 7.14 -14.72
C GLY A 4 -11.97 6.92 -13.26
N THR A 5 -10.75 7.19 -12.76
CA THR A 5 -10.37 6.98 -11.37
C THR A 5 -9.62 8.19 -10.81
N PRO A 6 -9.52 8.33 -9.47
CA PRO A 6 -8.68 9.34 -8.87
C PRO A 6 -7.21 8.91 -8.75
N PHE A 7 -6.85 7.71 -9.20
CA PHE A 7 -5.53 7.15 -8.98
C PHE A 7 -4.52 7.59 -10.03
N HIS A 8 -3.29 7.86 -9.60
CA HIS A 8 -2.20 8.30 -10.46
C HIS A 8 -1.46 7.12 -11.09
N ALA A 9 -1.39 5.99 -10.38
CA ALA A 9 -0.70 4.80 -10.87
C ALA A 9 -1.23 3.55 -10.16
N SER A 10 -0.87 2.39 -10.68
CA SER A 10 -1.16 1.10 -10.06
C SER A 10 -0.01 0.14 -10.26
N ALA A 11 0.04 -0.88 -9.42
CA ALA A 11 1.04 -1.95 -9.51
C ALA A 11 0.48 -3.22 -8.89
N LYS A 12 1.01 -4.35 -9.33
CA LYS A 12 0.79 -5.63 -8.64
C LYS A 12 1.89 -5.78 -7.60
N ILE A 13 1.52 -6.14 -6.39
CA ILE A 13 2.46 -6.25 -5.28
C ILE A 13 2.32 -7.59 -4.57
N ALA A 14 3.41 -8.04 -3.94
CA ALA A 14 3.35 -9.18 -3.03
C ALA A 14 2.64 -8.75 -1.76
N CYS A 15 1.75 -9.57 -1.24
CA CYS A 15 0.97 -9.24 -0.06
C CYS A 15 0.52 -10.48 0.69
N ALA A 16 0.23 -10.31 1.97
CA ALA A 16 -0.41 -11.30 2.80
C ALA A 16 -1.59 -10.61 3.49
N PRO A 17 -2.76 -10.54 2.84
CA PRO A 17 -3.93 -9.91 3.43
C PRO A 17 -4.52 -10.77 4.56
N PRO A 18 -5.50 -10.24 5.32
CA PRO A 18 -6.09 -11.00 6.43
C PRO A 18 -6.56 -12.37 6.01
N LEU A 19 -6.32 -13.36 6.87
CA LEU A 19 -6.71 -14.77 6.67
C LEU A 19 -6.02 -15.47 5.51
N ALA A 20 -5.04 -14.83 4.88
CA ALA A 20 -4.26 -15.48 3.82
C ALA A 20 -3.33 -16.53 4.43
N ALA A 21 -3.41 -17.76 3.93
CA ALA A 21 -2.53 -18.83 4.38
C ALA A 21 -1.08 -18.63 3.91
N ARG A 22 -0.88 -17.81 2.89
CA ARG A 22 0.43 -17.54 2.30
C ARG A 22 0.38 -16.25 1.51
N GLU A 23 1.55 -15.82 1.04
CA GLU A 23 1.67 -14.65 0.18
C GLU A 23 0.91 -14.85 -1.13
N ILE A 24 0.21 -13.80 -1.54
CA ILE A 24 -0.50 -13.73 -2.82
C ILE A 24 -0.08 -12.45 -3.54
N THR A 25 -0.70 -12.18 -4.70
CA THR A 25 -0.55 -10.92 -5.42
C THR A 25 -1.78 -10.07 -5.22
N CYS A 26 -1.58 -8.84 -4.75
CA CYS A 26 -2.64 -7.84 -4.63
C CYS A 26 -2.45 -6.75 -5.67
N GLU A 27 -3.52 -6.01 -5.97
CA GLU A 27 -3.42 -4.80 -6.77
C GLU A 27 -3.32 -3.57 -5.87
N ALA A 28 -2.37 -2.69 -6.15
CA ALA A 28 -2.18 -1.46 -5.39
C ALA A 28 -2.38 -0.25 -6.30
N PHE A 29 -3.13 0.73 -5.80
CA PHE A 29 -3.45 1.97 -6.49
C PHE A 29 -3.00 3.14 -5.63
N VAL A 30 -2.41 4.19 -6.23
CA VAL A 30 -1.88 5.30 -5.45
C VAL A 30 -2.50 6.62 -5.85
N ILE A 31 -2.82 7.42 -4.85
CA ILE A 31 -3.13 8.85 -4.99
C ILE A 31 -1.96 9.61 -4.40
N ARG A 32 -1.27 10.40 -5.23
CA ARG A 32 -0.12 11.20 -4.81
C ARG A 32 -0.54 12.64 -4.62
N ARG A 33 -0.18 13.21 -3.47
CA ARG A 33 -0.47 14.62 -3.16
C ARG A 33 0.85 15.34 -2.95
N GLY A 34 1.42 15.85 -4.06
CA GLY A 34 2.70 16.54 -4.01
C GLY A 34 2.68 17.81 -3.17
N PHE A 35 1.50 18.42 -3.00
CA PHE A 35 1.39 19.69 -2.27
C PHE A 35 1.68 19.54 -0.76
N ASP A 36 1.45 18.37 -0.18
CA ASP A 36 1.71 18.15 1.25
C ASP A 36 2.62 16.95 1.54
N GLY A 37 3.12 16.30 0.50
CA GLY A 37 4.03 15.17 0.64
C GLY A 37 3.35 13.88 1.07
N THR A 38 2.03 13.78 0.94
CA THR A 38 1.31 12.55 1.29
C THR A 38 0.95 11.72 0.07
N ALA A 39 0.74 10.43 0.29
CA ALA A 39 0.19 9.52 -0.70
C ALA A 39 -0.68 8.49 0.00
N THR A 40 -1.77 8.11 -0.64
CA THR A 40 -2.63 7.02 -0.16
C THR A 40 -2.51 5.86 -1.11
N VAL A 41 -2.17 4.69 -0.60
CA VAL A 41 -2.15 3.46 -1.37
C VAL A 41 -3.37 2.64 -0.98
N GLU A 42 -4.20 2.34 -1.97
CA GLU A 42 -5.34 1.45 -1.80
C GLU A 42 -4.98 0.09 -2.38
N ILE A 43 -4.97 -0.92 -1.53
CA ILE A 43 -4.63 -2.29 -1.90
C ILE A 43 -5.92 -3.10 -1.96
N ARG A 44 -6.10 -3.84 -3.04
CA ARG A 44 -7.30 -4.64 -3.29
C ARG A 44 -6.94 -6.10 -3.51
N TRP A 45 -7.75 -6.98 -2.94
CA TRP A 45 -7.64 -8.43 -3.15
C TRP A 45 -9.04 -9.05 -3.02
N GLY A 46 -9.23 -10.20 -3.68
CA GLY A 46 -10.51 -10.90 -3.62
C GLY A 46 -11.68 -10.05 -4.10
N ASP A 47 -12.87 -10.35 -3.58
CA ASP A 47 -14.10 -9.71 -4.00
C ASP A 47 -14.41 -8.48 -3.14
N GLY A 48 -13.92 -7.32 -3.57
CA GLY A 48 -14.23 -6.05 -2.92
C GLY A 48 -13.47 -5.79 -1.62
N LEU A 49 -12.52 -6.64 -1.26
CA LEU A 49 -11.71 -6.44 -0.07
C LEU A 49 -10.60 -5.43 -0.37
N LYS A 50 -10.39 -4.51 0.55
CA LYS A 50 -9.38 -3.47 0.35
C LYS A 50 -8.82 -2.95 1.67
N ARG A 51 -7.62 -2.35 1.58
CA ARG A 51 -6.91 -1.71 2.68
C ARG A 51 -6.29 -0.42 2.18
N ARG A 52 -6.39 0.65 2.96
CA ARG A 52 -5.73 1.92 2.64
C ARG A 52 -4.60 2.18 3.60
N ILE A 53 -3.47 2.61 3.07
CA ILE A 53 -2.29 2.97 3.84
C ILE A 53 -1.87 4.38 3.45
N LEU A 54 -1.70 5.24 4.45
CA LEU A 54 -1.25 6.62 4.27
C LEU A 54 0.27 6.68 4.40
N PHE A 55 0.91 7.25 3.39
CA PHE A 55 2.34 7.56 3.40
C PHE A 55 2.53 9.06 3.59
N ILE A 56 3.42 9.44 4.49
CA ILE A 56 3.81 10.83 4.72
C ILE A 56 5.30 10.94 4.45
N LYS A 57 5.67 11.74 3.46
CA LYS A 57 7.06 11.92 3.03
C LYS A 57 7.77 10.57 2.80
N GLY A 58 7.06 9.67 2.12
CA GLY A 58 7.59 8.36 1.75
C GLY A 58 7.54 7.30 2.84
N GLN A 59 7.02 7.61 4.02
CA GLN A 59 6.95 6.67 5.13
C GLN A 59 5.52 6.26 5.43
N ALA A 60 5.25 4.96 5.50
CA ALA A 60 3.95 4.45 5.88
C ALA A 60 3.65 4.86 7.32
N SER A 61 2.57 5.59 7.54
CA SER A 61 2.31 6.27 8.81
C SER A 61 0.99 5.88 9.46
N ALA A 62 0.01 5.46 8.66
CA ALA A 62 -1.32 5.11 9.17
C ALA A 62 -2.02 4.18 8.21
N SER A 63 -3.05 3.51 8.69
CA SER A 63 -3.90 2.65 7.86
C SER A 63 -5.34 2.72 8.37
N ASP A 64 -6.25 2.13 7.61
CA ASP A 64 -7.64 1.98 8.03
C ASP A 64 -7.87 0.68 8.82
N ALA A 65 -6.80 -0.04 9.19
CA ALA A 65 -6.87 -1.17 10.08
C ALA A 65 -6.74 -0.72 11.55
N PRO A 66 -7.33 -1.46 12.50
CA PRO A 66 -7.13 -1.15 13.92
C PRO A 66 -5.74 -1.53 14.43
N ASP A 67 -5.04 -2.40 13.71
CA ASP A 67 -3.75 -2.94 14.13
C ASP A 67 -2.63 -1.91 13.99
N ALA A 68 -1.61 -2.04 14.82
CA ALA A 68 -0.43 -1.17 14.76
C ALA A 68 0.33 -1.39 13.44
N ILE A 69 0.82 -0.30 12.88
CA ILE A 69 1.60 -0.31 11.64
C ILE A 69 3.10 -0.37 11.96
N SER A 70 3.81 -1.22 11.23
CA SER A 70 5.26 -1.27 11.28
C SER A 70 5.81 -1.42 9.88
N VAL A 71 7.05 -0.95 9.67
CA VAL A 71 7.66 -0.93 8.34
C VAL A 71 9.08 -1.46 8.42
N ALA A 72 9.41 -2.36 7.51
CA ALA A 72 10.79 -2.77 7.25
C ALA A 72 11.15 -2.36 5.83
N ARG A 73 12.43 -2.05 5.61
CA ARG A 73 12.93 -1.65 4.29
C ARG A 73 13.71 -2.80 3.66
N LYS A 74 13.40 -3.09 2.40
CA LYS A 74 14.19 -4.01 1.57
C LYS A 74 14.56 -3.27 0.30
N VAL A 75 15.76 -2.69 0.24
CA VAL A 75 16.25 -1.89 -0.87
C VAL A 75 15.27 -0.75 -1.18
N ASP A 76 14.40 -0.90 -2.17
CA ASP A 76 13.44 0.11 -2.62
C ASP A 76 11.99 -0.29 -2.34
N VAL A 77 11.78 -1.23 -1.43
CA VAL A 77 10.45 -1.73 -1.07
C VAL A 77 10.18 -1.49 0.41
N ASN A 78 8.98 -0.99 0.70
CA ASN A 78 8.47 -0.85 2.06
C ASN A 78 7.65 -2.10 2.39
N VAL A 79 8.14 -2.90 3.33
CA VAL A 79 7.39 -4.06 3.82
C VAL A 79 6.53 -3.57 4.98
N VAL A 80 5.27 -3.29 4.69
CA VAL A 80 4.33 -2.71 5.65
C VAL A 80 3.54 -3.84 6.29
N SER A 81 3.62 -3.93 7.62
CA SER A 81 2.88 -4.91 8.40
C SER A 81 1.84 -4.23 9.26
N LEU A 82 0.66 -4.81 9.34
CA LEU A 82 -0.44 -4.33 10.19
C LEU A 82 -0.68 -5.42 11.24
N GLY A 83 -0.12 -5.20 12.44
CA GLY A 83 -0.10 -6.23 13.47
C GLY A 83 0.60 -7.49 12.97
N ASN A 84 0.04 -8.63 13.31
CA ASN A 84 0.53 -9.94 12.84
C ASN A 84 -0.36 -10.53 11.74
N SER A 85 -1.35 -9.78 11.26
CA SER A 85 -2.39 -10.33 10.39
C SER A 85 -2.25 -9.94 8.92
N GLU A 86 -1.50 -8.87 8.61
CA GLU A 86 -1.41 -8.36 7.24
C GLU A 86 -0.01 -7.87 6.92
N ARG A 87 0.41 -8.07 5.67
CA ARG A 87 1.67 -7.52 5.16
C ARG A 87 1.51 -7.14 3.70
N PHE A 88 2.08 -5.99 3.33
CA PHE A 88 2.03 -5.47 1.96
C PHE A 88 3.41 -4.95 1.57
N ASP A 89 3.94 -5.43 0.44
CA ASP A 89 5.25 -5.03 -0.06
C ASP A 89 5.05 -3.90 -1.08
N ILE A 90 5.25 -2.66 -0.64
CA ILE A 90 4.92 -1.46 -1.43
C ILE A 90 6.19 -0.79 -1.93
N PRO A 91 6.44 -0.80 -3.26
CA PRO A 91 7.66 -0.21 -3.81
C PRO A 91 7.65 1.32 -3.74
N ASP A 92 8.83 1.90 -3.53
CA ASP A 92 9.02 3.36 -3.55
C ASP A 92 8.52 3.96 -4.86
N ALA A 93 8.72 3.28 -5.97
CA ALA A 93 8.30 3.77 -7.28
C ALA A 93 6.80 4.05 -7.34
N LEU A 94 5.99 3.27 -6.62
CA LEU A 94 4.54 3.52 -6.57
C LEU A 94 4.24 4.83 -5.82
N ILE A 95 4.99 5.11 -4.77
CA ILE A 95 4.77 6.30 -3.93
C ILE A 95 5.27 7.57 -4.63
N PHE A 96 6.46 7.51 -5.23
CA PHE A 96 7.13 8.70 -5.78
C PHE A 96 6.96 8.86 -7.29
N GLY A 97 6.58 7.82 -8.01
CA GLY A 97 6.57 7.83 -9.45
C GLY A 97 7.99 7.61 -9.97
N GLY A 98 8.32 6.43 -10.29
CA GLY A 98 9.68 6.08 -10.64
C GLY A 98 10.14 6.22 -12.02
#